data_2f3dada4eb6884a5903ab9333d3c6fbb
#
_entry.id   2f3dada4eb6884a5903ab9333d3c6fbb
#
_cell.length_a   1.000
_cell.length_b   1.000
_cell.length_c   1.000
_cell.angle_alpha   90.00
_cell.angle_beta   90.00
_cell.angle_gamma   90.00
#
_symmetry.space_group_name_H-M   'P 1'
#
loop_
_entity.id
_entity.type
_entity.pdbx_description
1 polymer ?
#
loop_
_entity_poly.entity_id
_entity_poly.type
_entity_poly.pdbx_seq_one_letter_code
_entity_poly.pdbx_strand_id
1 'polypeptide(L)'
;MIRLALLFLLFFIANCDEKSIIVGSSKTSIYDSGGLLMPEQAAFDVNFYELNLKVDPDRKWIGGSLGMICTATKPLDVIVLQLDTLMKISRISGLEGSELKWKHIDGLVLIYPDKPVKVNNRFFAKIEYSGHPLEVKEPKRFSWSDGFYWAETEAGLPWVGNISVLNGADIWWPCKDHPSDEPDSMAINIRVDNKLKVAANGQLRGITHHNDNTNTYRWFVSTPINNYSVTMNIAPYIQIDTTFYSVSGESFPFSFWAIPEHYKAARNQFPHFVENMKFLEQLLGPYPFRIDKYGSAETYYLGMENQSIIAYGSTFELNEWGFDNLHFHELTHEWFANLVTARDWRHWWVHEGITSYIVSLYAEYLSGGKEETYLAYMAKTMSRVKNEKPIVLANEEVSTREGYISDVYSKGASVMHTLRHLIGKEKMYELLRTIAYPTEKKRNAIDGSQTRFITTDDVVSIASDIHGKSLGWFFDAYLFYSDIPSVVIKELENKIIIRWETGAKDPFTLPIPVRVGDEIIILEMKDGYGELENNGQSIEIDPEGRILKNIVYQNKI
;
A
#
# COMPACT_ATOMS: atom_id res chain seq x y z
N MET A 1 68.86 -47.18 -0.34
CA MET A 1 68.01 -46.03 -0.21
C MET A 1 66.89 -46.13 -1.28
N ILE A 2 65.79 -46.75 -0.88
CA ILE A 2 64.68 -47.09 -1.76
C ILE A 2 63.49 -46.20 -1.33
N ARG A 3 63.01 -45.36 -2.23
CA ARG A 3 61.77 -44.55 -2.02
C ARG A 3 60.56 -45.34 -2.53
N LEU A 4 59.70 -45.70 -1.62
CA LEU A 4 58.38 -46.29 -1.87
C LEU A 4 57.42 -45.18 -2.44
N ALA A 5 56.87 -45.43 -3.61
CA ALA A 5 55.79 -44.63 -4.16
C ALA A 5 54.44 -45.27 -3.79
N LEU A 6 53.62 -44.56 -3.00
CA LEU A 6 52.24 -44.94 -2.72
C LEU A 6 51.33 -44.33 -3.82
N LEU A 7 50.66 -45.21 -4.58
CA LEU A 7 49.58 -44.87 -5.49
C LEU A 7 48.32 -44.66 -4.66
N PHE A 8 47.79 -43.45 -4.67
CA PHE A 8 46.40 -43.15 -4.21
C PHE A 8 45.44 -43.28 -5.40
N LEU A 9 44.63 -44.30 -5.37
CA LEU A 9 43.46 -44.43 -6.25
C LEU A 9 42.36 -43.50 -5.74
N LEU A 10 42.10 -42.38 -6.43
CA LEU A 10 40.96 -41.52 -6.21
C LEU A 10 39.75 -42.14 -6.90
N PHE A 11 38.83 -42.65 -6.13
CA PHE A 11 37.46 -42.93 -6.56
C PHE A 11 36.74 -41.59 -6.76
N PHE A 12 36.47 -41.19 -8.00
CA PHE A 12 35.51 -40.14 -8.33
C PHE A 12 34.11 -40.71 -8.10
N ILE A 13 33.52 -40.38 -6.96
CA ILE A 13 32.07 -40.43 -6.79
C ILE A 13 31.55 -39.19 -7.50
N ALA A 14 30.83 -39.37 -8.61
CA ALA A 14 30.08 -38.32 -9.24
C ALA A 14 28.96 -37.89 -8.28
N ASN A 15 29.19 -36.83 -7.52
CA ASN A 15 28.13 -36.09 -6.87
C ASN A 15 27.34 -35.39 -7.98
N CYS A 16 26.08 -35.75 -8.14
CA CYS A 16 25.07 -34.91 -8.81
C CYS A 16 25.14 -33.54 -8.14
N ASP A 17 25.57 -32.55 -8.90
CA ASP A 17 25.50 -31.14 -8.50
C ASP A 17 24.07 -30.81 -8.13
N GLU A 18 23.75 -30.79 -6.84
CA GLU A 18 22.66 -29.92 -6.36
C GLU A 18 23.07 -28.50 -6.76
N LYS A 19 22.44 -27.95 -7.80
CA LYS A 19 22.56 -26.54 -8.09
C LYS A 19 22.17 -25.82 -6.80
N SER A 20 23.18 -25.28 -6.12
CA SER A 20 22.98 -24.39 -4.99
C SER A 20 22.17 -23.21 -5.54
N ILE A 21 20.89 -23.12 -5.16
CA ILE A 21 20.09 -21.92 -5.38
C ILE A 21 20.84 -20.85 -4.58
N ILE A 22 21.49 -19.94 -5.28
CA ILE A 22 22.07 -18.75 -4.67
C ILE A 22 20.86 -17.88 -4.34
N VAL A 23 20.33 -18.05 -3.13
CA VAL A 23 19.35 -17.16 -2.55
C VAL A 23 20.11 -15.86 -2.23
N GLY A 24 20.21 -14.99 -3.20
CA GLY A 24 20.55 -13.59 -2.98
C GLY A 24 19.37 -12.92 -2.32
N SER A 25 19.09 -13.25 -1.04
CA SER A 25 18.03 -12.54 -0.35
C SER A 25 18.57 -11.18 0.05
N SER A 26 18.04 -10.14 -0.55
CA SER A 26 18.15 -8.77 -0.05
C SER A 26 17.33 -8.56 1.22
N LYS A 27 16.53 -9.54 1.64
CA LYS A 27 15.78 -9.49 2.89
C LYS A 27 16.75 -9.39 4.05
N THR A 28 16.70 -8.29 4.77
CA THR A 28 17.45 -8.09 6.02
C THR A 28 16.90 -8.95 7.16
N SER A 29 15.67 -9.45 7.00
CA SER A 29 14.96 -10.33 7.93
C SER A 29 13.94 -11.18 7.17
N ILE A 30 13.63 -12.38 7.70
CA ILE A 30 12.49 -13.19 7.23
C ILE A 30 11.13 -12.50 7.41
N TYR A 31 11.10 -11.39 8.15
CA TYR A 31 9.93 -10.58 8.42
C TYR A 31 9.89 -9.28 7.61
N ASP A 32 10.67 -9.14 6.55
CA ASP A 32 10.62 -8.00 5.65
C ASP A 32 9.93 -8.41 4.35
N SER A 33 8.90 -7.67 3.92
CA SER A 33 8.25 -7.87 2.62
C SER A 33 8.98 -7.13 1.50
N GLY A 34 8.86 -7.61 0.26
CA GLY A 34 9.48 -7.00 -0.92
C GLY A 34 11.00 -7.23 -0.99
N GLY A 35 11.77 -6.19 -1.32
CA GLY A 35 13.17 -6.30 -1.65
C GLY A 35 13.40 -6.78 -3.09
N LEU A 36 14.54 -7.42 -3.36
CA LEU A 36 14.82 -7.96 -4.69
C LEU A 36 13.90 -9.15 -5.00
N LEU A 37 13.17 -9.05 -6.13
CA LEU A 37 12.42 -10.19 -6.63
C LEU A 37 13.38 -11.28 -7.12
N MET A 38 13.35 -12.45 -6.49
CA MET A 38 14.21 -13.57 -6.85
C MET A 38 13.99 -14.00 -8.30
N PRO A 39 15.04 -14.39 -9.04
CA PRO A 39 14.90 -14.86 -10.43
C PRO A 39 13.89 -15.99 -10.60
N GLU A 40 13.79 -16.91 -9.63
CA GLU A 40 12.83 -18.01 -9.59
C GLU A 40 11.39 -17.49 -9.43
N GLN A 41 11.17 -16.45 -8.61
CA GLN A 41 9.86 -15.79 -8.45
C GLN A 41 9.49 -14.97 -9.69
N ALA A 42 10.46 -14.30 -10.32
CA ALA A 42 10.25 -13.57 -11.57
C ALA A 42 9.95 -14.49 -12.77
N ALA A 43 10.13 -15.82 -12.62
CA ALA A 43 9.93 -16.80 -13.68
C ALA A 43 8.50 -17.32 -13.78
N PHE A 44 7.58 -16.90 -12.91
CA PHE A 44 6.17 -17.23 -12.97
C PHE A 44 5.28 -16.06 -12.55
N ASP A 45 4.07 -16.07 -13.04
CA ASP A 45 2.96 -15.16 -12.75
C ASP A 45 1.86 -15.94 -12.04
N VAL A 46 1.40 -15.46 -10.88
CA VAL A 46 0.34 -16.13 -10.13
C VAL A 46 -1.03 -15.70 -10.65
N ASN A 47 -1.83 -16.66 -11.08
CA ASN A 47 -3.15 -16.36 -11.61
C ASN A 47 -4.27 -16.54 -10.57
N PHE A 48 -4.10 -17.47 -9.63
CA PHE A 48 -5.15 -17.78 -8.67
C PHE A 48 -4.62 -18.38 -7.38
N TYR A 49 -5.21 -17.94 -6.26
CA TYR A 49 -5.07 -18.59 -4.96
C TYR A 49 -6.44 -19.05 -4.43
N GLU A 50 -6.48 -20.22 -3.80
CA GLU A 50 -7.62 -20.69 -3.03
C GLU A 50 -7.18 -21.00 -1.61
N LEU A 51 -7.57 -20.15 -0.68
CA LEU A 51 -7.25 -20.25 0.74
C LEU A 51 -8.40 -20.94 1.48
N ASN A 52 -8.13 -22.07 2.10
CA ASN A 52 -9.09 -22.83 2.89
C ASN A 52 -8.54 -23.02 4.31
N LEU A 53 -9.02 -22.25 5.27
CA LEU A 53 -8.50 -22.25 6.63
C LEU A 53 -9.59 -22.48 7.67
N LYS A 54 -9.24 -23.20 8.73
CA LYS A 54 -9.91 -23.18 10.02
C LYS A 54 -9.13 -22.25 10.94
N VAL A 55 -9.85 -21.39 11.65
CA VAL A 55 -9.31 -20.48 12.65
C VAL A 55 -9.84 -20.90 14.03
N ASP A 56 -8.93 -21.06 14.98
CA ASP A 56 -9.22 -21.40 16.37
C ASP A 56 -8.65 -20.27 17.27
N PRO A 57 -9.48 -19.27 17.61
CA PRO A 57 -9.03 -18.12 18.40
C PRO A 57 -8.54 -18.50 19.79
N ASP A 58 -9.17 -19.50 20.45
CA ASP A 58 -8.80 -19.93 21.81
C ASP A 58 -7.37 -20.49 21.85
N ARG A 59 -6.96 -21.13 20.76
CA ARG A 59 -5.61 -21.68 20.59
C ARG A 59 -4.67 -20.73 19.85
N LYS A 60 -5.14 -19.59 19.38
CA LYS A 60 -4.40 -18.67 18.49
C LYS A 60 -3.78 -19.40 17.30
N TRP A 61 -4.56 -20.25 16.67
CA TRP A 61 -4.10 -21.21 15.67
C TRP A 61 -4.90 -21.11 14.38
N ILE A 62 -4.20 -21.30 13.25
CA ILE A 62 -4.81 -21.45 11.95
C ILE A 62 -4.28 -22.70 11.25
N GLY A 63 -5.08 -23.30 10.40
CA GLY A 63 -4.62 -24.43 9.59
C GLY A 63 -5.60 -24.83 8.52
N GLY A 64 -5.06 -25.40 7.45
CA GLY A 64 -5.84 -25.82 6.30
C GLY A 64 -4.97 -25.96 5.05
N SER A 65 -5.36 -25.36 3.95
CA SER A 65 -4.60 -25.47 2.71
C SER A 65 -4.67 -24.20 1.85
N LEU A 66 -3.62 -23.97 1.07
CA LEU A 66 -3.60 -23.08 -0.08
C LEU A 66 -3.54 -23.90 -1.36
N GLY A 67 -4.47 -23.64 -2.30
CA GLY A 67 -4.34 -24.01 -3.71
C GLY A 67 -3.74 -22.84 -4.49
N MET A 68 -2.80 -23.11 -5.39
CA MET A 68 -2.18 -22.11 -6.24
C MET A 68 -2.20 -22.55 -7.70
N ILE A 69 -2.51 -21.62 -8.61
CA ILE A 69 -2.31 -21.75 -10.05
C ILE A 69 -1.40 -20.62 -10.50
N CYS A 70 -0.30 -20.95 -11.17
CA CYS A 70 0.57 -19.96 -11.79
C CYS A 70 0.90 -20.33 -13.24
N THR A 71 1.28 -19.33 -14.04
CA THR A 71 1.75 -19.48 -15.41
C THR A 71 3.25 -19.21 -15.47
N ALA A 72 4.00 -20.13 -16.06
CA ALA A 72 5.43 -19.98 -16.26
C ALA A 72 5.73 -18.89 -17.31
N THR A 73 6.49 -17.87 -16.94
CA THR A 73 7.00 -16.81 -17.84
C THR A 73 8.39 -17.17 -18.40
N LYS A 74 9.10 -18.06 -17.68
CA LYS A 74 10.37 -18.71 -18.07
C LYS A 74 10.25 -20.20 -17.74
N PRO A 75 11.13 -21.10 -18.27
CA PRO A 75 11.14 -22.50 -17.83
C PRO A 75 11.33 -22.60 -16.31
N LEU A 76 10.50 -23.40 -15.62
CA LEU A 76 10.52 -23.55 -14.15
C LEU A 76 11.00 -24.95 -13.78
N ASP A 77 12.13 -25.04 -13.12
CA ASP A 77 12.62 -26.24 -12.43
C ASP A 77 12.23 -26.25 -10.95
N VAL A 78 11.92 -25.07 -10.39
CA VAL A 78 11.48 -24.86 -9.01
C VAL A 78 10.50 -23.69 -8.96
N ILE A 79 9.48 -23.79 -8.12
CA ILE A 79 8.60 -22.69 -7.74
C ILE A 79 8.98 -22.27 -6.32
N VAL A 80 9.19 -20.98 -6.11
CA VAL A 80 9.60 -20.41 -4.82
C VAL A 80 8.48 -19.53 -4.29
N LEU A 81 7.92 -19.93 -3.14
CA LEU A 81 7.01 -19.12 -2.32
C LEU A 81 7.68 -18.79 -0.99
N GLN A 82 7.05 -17.94 -0.22
CA GLN A 82 7.47 -17.60 1.14
C GLN A 82 6.39 -18.04 2.13
N LEU A 83 6.81 -18.49 3.31
CA LEU A 83 5.97 -18.80 4.46
C LEU A 83 6.82 -18.76 5.72
N ASP A 84 6.39 -18.02 6.72
CA ASP A 84 7.07 -17.99 8.02
C ASP A 84 7.22 -19.38 8.60
N THR A 85 8.35 -19.64 9.21
CA THR A 85 8.69 -20.93 9.83
C THR A 85 7.86 -21.26 11.08
N LEU A 86 7.10 -20.30 11.62
CA LEU A 86 6.06 -20.55 12.63
C LEU A 86 4.90 -21.40 12.08
N MET A 87 4.71 -21.36 10.76
CA MET A 87 3.74 -22.17 10.04
C MET A 87 4.42 -23.44 9.53
N LYS A 88 3.81 -24.60 9.72
CA LYS A 88 4.38 -25.91 9.36
C LYS A 88 3.63 -26.52 8.18
N ILE A 89 4.34 -26.82 7.12
CA ILE A 89 3.81 -27.54 5.98
C ILE A 89 3.79 -29.03 6.31
N SER A 90 2.66 -29.69 6.09
CA SER A 90 2.50 -31.14 6.27
C SER A 90 2.57 -31.90 4.95
N ARG A 91 2.12 -31.27 3.85
CA ARG A 91 2.08 -31.89 2.53
C ARG A 91 2.03 -30.84 1.42
N ILE A 92 2.68 -31.14 0.30
CA ILE A 92 2.45 -30.40 -0.97
C ILE A 92 2.11 -31.42 -2.05
N SER A 93 1.01 -31.17 -2.76
CA SER A 93 0.54 -32.03 -3.84
C SER A 93 0.27 -31.23 -5.11
N GLY A 94 0.49 -31.87 -6.25
CA GLY A 94 0.14 -31.38 -7.57
C GLY A 94 -1.29 -31.71 -7.97
N LEU A 95 -1.57 -31.59 -9.27
CA LEU A 95 -2.85 -31.96 -9.85
C LEU A 95 -3.16 -33.44 -9.54
N GLU A 96 -4.43 -33.76 -9.34
CA GLU A 96 -4.92 -35.11 -8.98
C GLU A 96 -4.34 -35.67 -7.66
N GLY A 97 -3.71 -34.83 -6.84
CA GLY A 97 -3.22 -35.19 -5.51
C GLY A 97 -1.88 -35.93 -5.51
N SER A 98 -1.13 -35.94 -6.63
CA SER A 98 0.24 -36.46 -6.69
C SER A 98 1.11 -35.69 -5.70
N GLU A 99 1.95 -36.39 -4.92
CA GLU A 99 2.86 -35.75 -3.96
C GLU A 99 4.04 -35.11 -4.69
N LEU A 100 4.31 -33.84 -4.42
CA LEU A 100 5.44 -33.10 -4.98
C LEU A 100 6.61 -33.11 -3.99
N LYS A 101 7.83 -33.06 -4.52
CA LYS A 101 9.02 -32.81 -3.69
C LYS A 101 9.07 -31.35 -3.28
N TRP A 102 9.38 -31.09 -2.03
CA TRP A 102 9.46 -29.73 -1.51
C TRP A 102 10.47 -29.60 -0.36
N LYS A 103 10.87 -28.36 -0.09
CA LYS A 103 11.63 -27.97 1.10
C LYS A 103 11.03 -26.70 1.68
N HIS A 104 11.03 -26.56 3.02
CA HIS A 104 10.68 -25.32 3.71
C HIS A 104 11.88 -24.95 4.60
N ILE A 105 12.64 -23.95 4.19
CA ILE A 105 13.92 -23.57 4.80
C ILE A 105 13.99 -22.05 4.86
N ASP A 106 14.25 -21.50 6.03
CA ASP A 106 14.48 -20.07 6.26
C ASP A 106 13.37 -19.17 5.65
N GLY A 107 12.11 -19.60 5.80
CA GLY A 107 10.95 -18.88 5.27
C GLY A 107 10.69 -19.08 3.77
N LEU A 108 11.51 -19.87 3.06
CA LEU A 108 11.30 -20.20 1.66
C LEU A 108 10.68 -21.58 1.50
N VAL A 109 9.65 -21.66 0.67
CA VAL A 109 8.97 -22.89 0.25
C VAL A 109 9.40 -23.21 -1.17
N LEU A 110 10.29 -24.20 -1.34
CA LEU A 110 10.79 -24.65 -2.63
C LEU A 110 9.96 -25.85 -3.08
N ILE A 111 9.25 -25.73 -4.19
CA ILE A 111 8.40 -26.79 -4.76
C ILE A 111 9.01 -27.24 -6.08
N TYR A 112 9.29 -28.53 -6.20
CA TYR A 112 9.93 -29.11 -7.38
C TYR A 112 8.88 -29.86 -8.23
N PRO A 113 8.53 -29.35 -9.44
CA PRO A 113 7.70 -30.08 -10.38
C PRO A 113 8.36 -31.40 -10.79
N ASP A 114 7.58 -32.45 -11.07
CA ASP A 114 8.12 -33.72 -11.58
C ASP A 114 8.88 -33.57 -12.91
N LYS A 115 8.50 -32.57 -13.68
CA LYS A 115 9.18 -32.15 -14.92
C LYS A 115 9.19 -30.63 -15.01
N PRO A 116 10.23 -30.04 -15.63
CA PRO A 116 10.27 -28.60 -15.84
C PRO A 116 8.99 -28.07 -16.50
N VAL A 117 8.42 -27.03 -15.92
CA VAL A 117 7.22 -26.37 -16.50
C VAL A 117 7.68 -25.48 -17.65
N LYS A 118 7.14 -25.71 -18.85
CA LYS A 118 7.47 -24.92 -20.05
C LYS A 118 6.82 -23.54 -19.97
N VAL A 119 7.43 -22.57 -20.64
CA VAL A 119 6.86 -21.21 -20.80
C VAL A 119 5.41 -21.26 -21.30
N ASN A 120 4.58 -20.41 -20.74
CA ASN A 120 3.13 -20.32 -20.98
C ASN A 120 2.31 -21.57 -20.51
N ASN A 121 2.94 -22.54 -19.85
CA ASN A 121 2.20 -23.62 -19.21
C ASN A 121 1.84 -23.25 -17.78
N ARG A 122 0.68 -23.76 -17.34
CA ARG A 122 0.22 -23.60 -15.95
C ARG A 122 0.80 -24.69 -15.07
N PHE A 123 1.06 -24.31 -13.82
CA PHE A 123 1.42 -25.21 -12.75
C PHE A 123 0.40 -25.06 -11.61
N PHE A 124 0.05 -26.17 -10.99
CA PHE A 124 -0.83 -26.23 -9.83
C PHE A 124 -0.08 -26.85 -8.63
N ALA A 125 -0.25 -26.25 -7.47
CA ALA A 125 0.14 -26.84 -6.19
C ALA A 125 -0.95 -26.63 -5.14
N LYS A 126 -1.14 -27.64 -4.28
CA LYS A 126 -1.89 -27.53 -3.04
C LYS A 126 -0.97 -27.76 -1.87
N ILE A 127 -0.90 -26.77 -0.98
CA ILE A 127 -0.02 -26.74 0.20
C ILE A 127 -0.88 -26.89 1.43
N GLU A 128 -0.73 -27.98 2.18
CA GLU A 128 -1.39 -28.22 3.47
C GLU A 128 -0.46 -27.75 4.58
N TYR A 129 -0.95 -26.83 5.43
CA TYR A 129 -0.13 -26.19 6.45
C TYR A 129 -0.95 -25.78 7.67
N SER A 130 -0.25 -25.56 8.78
CA SER A 130 -0.88 -25.07 10.01
C SER A 130 0.16 -24.51 10.98
N GLY A 131 -0.28 -23.71 11.92
CA GLY A 131 0.60 -23.19 12.96
C GLY A 131 -0.01 -22.06 13.77
N HIS A 132 0.84 -21.37 14.47
CA HIS A 132 0.55 -20.15 15.21
C HIS A 132 1.19 -19.01 14.43
N PRO A 133 0.41 -18.21 13.67
CA PRO A 133 0.97 -17.11 12.90
C PRO A 133 1.60 -16.07 13.82
N LEU A 134 2.47 -15.23 13.26
CA LEU A 134 3.07 -14.13 14.01
C LEU A 134 1.97 -13.35 14.74
N GLU A 135 2.08 -13.25 16.07
CA GLU A 135 1.11 -12.53 16.88
C GLU A 135 1.64 -11.18 17.37
N VAL A 136 0.77 -10.19 17.44
CA VAL A 136 1.05 -8.96 18.16
C VAL A 136 0.96 -9.25 19.66
N LYS A 137 2.11 -9.20 20.34
CA LYS A 137 2.16 -9.43 21.79
C LYS A 137 1.58 -8.22 22.54
N GLU A 138 0.68 -8.49 23.51
CA GLU A 138 0.03 -7.44 24.31
C GLU A 138 -0.60 -6.34 23.46
N PRO A 139 -1.51 -6.67 22.55
CA PRO A 139 -2.09 -5.70 21.64
C PRO A 139 -2.81 -4.61 22.43
N LYS A 140 -2.56 -3.35 22.06
CA LYS A 140 -3.30 -2.21 22.59
C LYS A 140 -4.37 -1.80 21.58
N ARG A 141 -5.53 -1.40 22.08
CA ARG A 141 -6.58 -0.83 21.24
C ARG A 141 -6.03 0.32 20.40
N PHE A 142 -6.32 0.31 19.10
CA PHE A 142 -5.85 1.30 18.11
C PHE A 142 -4.32 1.32 17.90
N SER A 143 -3.58 0.32 18.37
CA SER A 143 -2.17 0.18 17.94
C SER A 143 -2.09 -0.33 16.51
N TRP A 144 -0.95 -0.09 15.85
CA TRP A 144 -0.67 -0.57 14.50
C TRP A 144 0.67 -1.33 14.52
N SER A 145 0.61 -2.62 14.27
CA SER A 145 1.77 -3.52 14.20
C SER A 145 1.41 -4.74 13.36
N ASP A 146 2.36 -5.22 12.57
CA ASP A 146 2.15 -6.45 11.81
C ASP A 146 2.00 -7.67 12.70
N GLY A 147 1.15 -8.57 12.26
CA GLY A 147 0.82 -9.82 12.93
C GLY A 147 -0.67 -9.97 13.19
N PHE A 148 -1.01 -11.06 13.86
CA PHE A 148 -2.38 -11.36 14.28
C PHE A 148 -2.69 -10.70 15.61
N TYR A 149 -3.83 -10.02 15.64
CA TYR A 149 -4.47 -9.51 16.84
C TYR A 149 -5.47 -10.55 17.36
N TRP A 150 -5.10 -11.26 18.40
CA TRP A 150 -5.97 -12.19 19.11
C TRP A 150 -6.57 -11.47 20.32
N ALA A 151 -7.56 -10.62 20.07
CA ALA A 151 -8.22 -9.80 21.07
C ALA A 151 -9.60 -10.35 21.43
N GLU A 152 -10.26 -9.70 22.39
CA GLU A 152 -11.62 -9.99 22.81
C GLU A 152 -12.46 -8.71 22.79
N THR A 153 -13.76 -8.87 22.53
CA THR A 153 -14.75 -7.81 22.71
C THR A 153 -14.99 -7.55 24.20
N GLU A 154 -15.73 -6.51 24.56
CA GLU A 154 -16.12 -6.24 25.96
C GLU A 154 -16.93 -7.40 26.57
N ALA A 155 -17.66 -8.17 25.75
CA ALA A 155 -18.39 -9.35 26.16
C ALA A 155 -17.50 -10.60 26.31
N GLY A 156 -16.18 -10.52 26.11
CA GLY A 156 -15.24 -11.63 26.20
C GLY A 156 -15.33 -12.60 25.02
N LEU A 157 -15.83 -12.18 23.88
CA LEU A 157 -15.86 -12.99 22.66
C LEU A 157 -14.65 -12.69 21.78
N PRO A 158 -14.14 -13.67 21.01
CA PRO A 158 -12.98 -13.48 20.15
C PRO A 158 -13.15 -12.32 19.16
N TRP A 159 -12.11 -11.51 19.02
CA TRP A 159 -11.99 -10.43 18.06
C TRP A 159 -10.63 -10.50 17.37
N VAL A 160 -10.60 -11.11 16.20
CA VAL A 160 -9.38 -11.45 15.48
C VAL A 160 -9.28 -10.61 14.20
N GLY A 161 -8.08 -10.16 13.89
CA GLY A 161 -7.72 -9.54 12.62
C GLY A 161 -6.22 -9.59 12.39
N ASN A 162 -5.75 -9.19 11.23
CA ASN A 162 -4.33 -9.25 10.89
C ASN A 162 -3.88 -8.00 10.12
N ILE A 163 -2.64 -7.61 10.35
CA ILE A 163 -1.87 -6.66 9.53
C ILE A 163 -0.65 -7.42 9.00
N SER A 164 -0.36 -7.28 7.72
CA SER A 164 0.73 -8.01 7.08
C SER A 164 1.44 -7.21 5.97
N VAL A 165 1.61 -5.90 6.18
CA VAL A 165 2.24 -5.02 5.19
C VAL A 165 3.75 -4.95 5.34
N LEU A 166 4.27 -4.77 6.58
CA LEU A 166 5.71 -4.65 6.80
C LEU A 166 6.43 -6.00 6.77
N ASN A 167 5.83 -7.00 7.40
CA ASN A 167 6.41 -8.34 7.50
C ASN A 167 6.03 -9.24 6.32
N GLY A 168 5.04 -8.84 5.52
CA GLY A 168 4.54 -9.61 4.39
C GLY A 168 3.37 -10.54 4.73
N ALA A 169 2.66 -10.98 3.71
CA ALA A 169 1.54 -11.89 3.84
C ALA A 169 1.99 -13.32 4.21
N ASP A 170 3.23 -13.64 3.96
CA ASP A 170 3.86 -14.93 4.26
C ASP A 170 3.96 -15.24 5.76
N ILE A 171 3.67 -14.28 6.64
CA ILE A 171 3.55 -14.54 8.09
C ILE A 171 2.40 -15.49 8.44
N TRP A 172 1.44 -15.73 7.53
CA TRP A 172 0.28 -16.57 7.82
C TRP A 172 -0.22 -17.47 6.67
N TRP A 173 0.17 -17.20 5.42
CA TRP A 173 -0.17 -18.06 4.28
C TRP A 173 0.95 -18.07 3.23
N PRO A 174 1.19 -19.22 2.55
CA PRO A 174 2.28 -19.31 1.58
C PRO A 174 1.94 -18.50 0.34
N CYS A 175 2.80 -17.54 -0.05
CA CYS A 175 2.59 -16.70 -1.23
C CYS A 175 3.92 -16.30 -1.88
N LYS A 176 3.83 -15.70 -3.04
CA LYS A 176 4.92 -14.93 -3.64
C LYS A 176 4.85 -13.52 -3.05
N ASP A 177 5.51 -13.32 -1.89
CA ASP A 177 5.41 -12.10 -1.09
C ASP A 177 6.23 -10.95 -1.69
N HIS A 178 5.71 -10.37 -2.78
CA HIS A 178 6.29 -9.21 -3.45
C HIS A 178 5.19 -8.36 -4.08
N PRO A 179 5.20 -7.02 -3.96
CA PRO A 179 4.11 -6.17 -4.44
C PRO A 179 3.94 -6.17 -5.97
N SER A 180 4.93 -6.65 -6.74
CA SER A 180 4.85 -6.69 -8.20
C SER A 180 4.06 -7.86 -8.77
N ASP A 181 3.44 -8.71 -7.94
CA ASP A 181 2.64 -9.85 -8.40
C ASP A 181 1.33 -9.93 -7.62
N GLU A 182 0.24 -9.81 -8.34
CA GLU A 182 -1.12 -9.89 -7.82
C GLU A 182 -1.84 -11.03 -8.53
N PRO A 183 -2.40 -12.05 -7.84
CA PRO A 183 -3.23 -13.05 -8.49
C PRO A 183 -4.42 -12.40 -9.19
N ASP A 184 -4.81 -12.88 -10.37
CA ASP A 184 -5.96 -12.36 -11.12
C ASP A 184 -7.28 -12.44 -10.33
N SER A 185 -7.37 -13.39 -9.39
CA SER A 185 -8.51 -13.61 -8.50
C SER A 185 -8.13 -14.50 -7.32
N MET A 186 -8.96 -14.50 -6.26
CA MET A 186 -8.71 -15.31 -5.07
C MET A 186 -9.99 -15.81 -4.41
N ALA A 187 -10.00 -17.08 -3.99
CA ALA A 187 -11.03 -17.63 -3.10
C ALA A 187 -10.52 -17.67 -1.65
N ILE A 188 -11.31 -17.16 -0.72
CA ILE A 188 -10.98 -17.09 0.71
C ILE A 188 -12.08 -17.81 1.49
N ASN A 189 -11.81 -19.02 1.98
CA ASN A 189 -12.74 -19.86 2.70
C ASN A 189 -12.28 -20.01 4.14
N ILE A 190 -13.00 -19.38 5.06
CA ILE A 190 -12.62 -19.33 6.49
C ILE A 190 -13.68 -20.04 7.33
N ARG A 191 -13.26 -21.05 8.08
CA ARG A 191 -14.09 -21.83 9.02
C ARG A 191 -13.83 -21.39 10.45
N VAL A 192 -14.90 -21.00 11.15
CA VAL A 192 -14.87 -20.50 12.53
C VAL A 192 -16.04 -21.08 13.34
N ASP A 193 -16.02 -20.90 14.67
CA ASP A 193 -17.17 -21.14 15.54
C ASP A 193 -18.41 -20.39 15.02
N ASN A 194 -19.59 -20.99 15.11
CA ASN A 194 -20.83 -20.45 14.56
C ASN A 194 -21.33 -19.15 15.24
N LYS A 195 -20.79 -18.80 16.42
CA LYS A 195 -21.05 -17.53 17.11
C LYS A 195 -20.30 -16.35 16.49
N LEU A 196 -19.30 -16.64 15.66
CA LEU A 196 -18.44 -15.65 15.01
C LEU A 196 -18.85 -15.48 13.55
N LYS A 197 -18.55 -14.31 13.02
CA LYS A 197 -18.68 -13.99 11.60
C LYS A 197 -17.33 -13.61 11.04
N VAL A 198 -17.17 -13.81 9.74
CA VAL A 198 -15.95 -13.50 9.01
C VAL A 198 -16.24 -12.42 7.98
N ALA A 199 -15.55 -11.28 8.08
CA ALA A 199 -15.53 -10.24 7.07
C ALA A 199 -14.16 -10.28 6.36
N ALA A 200 -14.15 -10.56 5.05
CA ALA A 200 -12.94 -10.71 4.25
C ALA A 200 -13.09 -10.00 2.88
N ASN A 201 -12.00 -10.01 2.10
CA ASN A 201 -11.94 -9.40 0.77
C ASN A 201 -12.94 -10.04 -0.20
N GLY A 202 -13.35 -9.27 -1.22
CA GLY A 202 -14.22 -9.74 -2.28
C GLY A 202 -15.69 -9.88 -1.86
N GLN A 203 -16.45 -10.70 -2.58
CA GLN A 203 -17.87 -10.92 -2.36
C GLN A 203 -18.15 -12.23 -1.61
N LEU A 204 -19.04 -12.21 -0.62
CA LEU A 204 -19.51 -13.41 0.06
C LEU A 204 -20.37 -14.26 -0.88
N ARG A 205 -19.87 -15.43 -1.26
CA ARG A 205 -20.54 -16.38 -2.18
C ARG A 205 -21.47 -17.35 -1.44
N GLY A 206 -21.30 -17.48 -0.12
CA GLY A 206 -22.18 -18.30 0.72
C GLY A 206 -21.55 -18.72 2.03
N ILE A 207 -22.38 -19.27 2.90
CA ILE A 207 -22.00 -19.80 4.22
C ILE A 207 -22.39 -21.26 4.25
N THR A 208 -21.44 -22.13 4.62
CA THR A 208 -21.72 -23.56 4.86
C THR A 208 -21.76 -23.81 6.36
N HIS A 209 -22.91 -24.31 6.85
CA HIS A 209 -23.11 -24.70 8.24
C HIS A 209 -22.67 -26.15 8.44
N HIS A 210 -21.89 -26.41 9.48
CA HIS A 210 -21.40 -27.74 9.83
C HIS A 210 -22.06 -28.26 11.11
N ASN A 211 -22.13 -29.58 11.26
CA ASN A 211 -22.77 -30.24 12.43
C ASN A 211 -21.95 -30.10 13.73
N ASP A 212 -20.72 -29.62 13.67
CA ASP A 212 -19.80 -29.42 14.78
C ASP A 212 -19.80 -27.98 15.31
N ASN A 213 -20.90 -27.25 15.14
CA ASN A 213 -21.07 -25.86 15.55
C ASN A 213 -20.06 -24.88 14.92
N THR A 214 -19.61 -25.15 13.70
CA THR A 214 -18.78 -24.22 12.93
C THR A 214 -19.47 -23.81 11.64
N ASN A 215 -19.07 -22.65 11.10
CA ASN A 215 -19.49 -22.15 9.81
C ASN A 215 -18.27 -21.89 8.93
N THR A 216 -18.36 -22.21 7.62
CA THR A 216 -17.38 -21.78 6.62
C THR A 216 -17.96 -20.63 5.81
N TYR A 217 -17.33 -19.47 5.87
CA TYR A 217 -17.61 -18.29 5.05
C TYR A 217 -16.79 -18.39 3.77
N ARG A 218 -17.45 -18.35 2.60
CA ARG A 218 -16.80 -18.45 1.28
C ARG A 218 -16.83 -17.10 0.58
N TRP A 219 -15.69 -16.44 0.54
CA TRP A 219 -15.46 -15.16 -0.12
C TRP A 219 -14.74 -15.38 -1.44
N PHE A 220 -14.95 -14.50 -2.40
CA PHE A 220 -14.28 -14.53 -3.69
C PHE A 220 -13.94 -13.13 -4.15
N VAL A 221 -12.67 -12.89 -4.44
CA VAL A 221 -12.13 -11.66 -5.01
C VAL A 221 -12.06 -11.84 -6.52
N SER A 222 -12.80 -11.01 -7.26
CA SER A 222 -13.01 -11.14 -8.70
C SER A 222 -12.00 -10.37 -9.55
N THR A 223 -11.05 -9.66 -8.89
CA THR A 223 -10.06 -8.78 -9.51
C THR A 223 -8.68 -9.07 -8.94
N PRO A 224 -7.59 -8.58 -9.54
CA PRO A 224 -6.27 -8.67 -8.92
C PRO A 224 -6.26 -8.08 -7.51
N ILE A 225 -5.49 -8.72 -6.63
CA ILE A 225 -5.36 -8.30 -5.22
C ILE A 225 -3.91 -8.46 -4.76
N ASN A 226 -3.35 -7.43 -4.14
CA ASN A 226 -2.03 -7.52 -3.55
C ASN A 226 -2.03 -8.46 -2.33
N ASN A 227 -0.98 -9.25 -2.16
CA ASN A 227 -0.91 -10.26 -1.10
C ASN A 227 -1.05 -9.65 0.30
N TYR A 228 -0.42 -8.50 0.59
CA TYR A 228 -0.51 -7.86 1.88
C TYR A 228 -1.93 -7.35 2.21
N SER A 229 -2.73 -7.08 1.18
CA SER A 229 -4.11 -6.61 1.30
C SER A 229 -5.10 -7.73 1.65
N VAL A 230 -4.70 -9.01 1.56
CA VAL A 230 -5.55 -10.15 1.93
C VAL A 230 -5.74 -10.20 3.44
N THR A 231 -7.00 -10.23 3.89
CA THR A 231 -7.33 -10.19 5.33
C THR A 231 -8.51 -11.08 5.70
N MET A 232 -8.57 -11.41 6.98
CA MET A 232 -9.76 -11.98 7.63
C MET A 232 -10.02 -11.26 8.96
N ASN A 233 -11.20 -10.67 9.09
CA ASN A 233 -11.66 -10.06 10.31
C ASN A 233 -12.74 -10.95 10.92
N ILE A 234 -12.56 -11.40 12.16
CA ILE A 234 -13.42 -12.40 12.81
C ILE A 234 -13.87 -11.85 14.16
N ALA A 235 -15.17 -11.69 14.34
CA ALA A 235 -15.80 -11.27 15.60
C ALA A 235 -17.29 -11.63 15.57
N PRO A 236 -18.05 -11.40 16.67
CA PRO A 236 -19.50 -11.54 16.67
C PRO A 236 -20.21 -10.39 15.92
N TYR A 237 -19.72 -10.02 14.76
CA TYR A 237 -20.15 -8.83 14.01
C TYR A 237 -21.65 -8.73 13.76
N ILE A 238 -22.15 -7.50 13.79
CA ILE A 238 -23.44 -7.11 13.22
C ILE A 238 -23.15 -6.30 11.96
N GLN A 239 -23.73 -6.73 10.84
CA GLN A 239 -23.58 -6.04 9.56
C GLN A 239 -24.60 -4.94 9.42
N ILE A 240 -24.14 -3.76 9.01
CA ILE A 240 -24.94 -2.62 8.56
C ILE A 240 -24.66 -2.50 7.07
N ASP A 241 -25.68 -2.52 6.24
CA ASP A 241 -25.52 -2.53 4.79
C ASP A 241 -26.50 -1.61 4.05
N THR A 242 -26.08 -1.22 2.86
CA THR A 242 -26.88 -0.53 1.86
C THR A 242 -26.39 -0.91 0.46
N THR A 243 -27.10 -0.45 -0.55
CA THR A 243 -26.64 -0.51 -1.94
C THR A 243 -26.08 0.84 -2.33
N PHE A 244 -24.83 0.88 -2.79
CA PHE A 244 -24.24 2.09 -3.35
C PHE A 244 -24.46 2.12 -4.87
N TYR A 245 -24.80 3.30 -5.38
CA TYR A 245 -24.97 3.56 -6.81
C TYR A 245 -23.80 4.40 -7.32
N SER A 246 -22.94 3.78 -8.12
CA SER A 246 -21.75 4.41 -8.66
C SER A 246 -22.04 5.47 -9.72
N VAL A 247 -21.12 6.41 -9.89
CA VAL A 247 -21.15 7.39 -10.99
C VAL A 247 -21.08 6.76 -12.38
N SER A 248 -20.65 5.50 -12.50
CA SER A 248 -20.65 4.73 -13.75
C SER A 248 -21.97 4.04 -14.06
N GLY A 249 -22.94 4.07 -13.13
CA GLY A 249 -24.28 3.50 -13.29
C GLY A 249 -24.46 2.10 -12.72
N GLU A 250 -23.39 1.39 -12.34
CA GLU A 250 -23.49 0.11 -11.64
C GLU A 250 -23.85 0.35 -10.16
N SER A 251 -24.31 -0.71 -9.51
CA SER A 251 -24.53 -0.72 -8.07
C SER A 251 -23.84 -1.92 -7.42
N PHE A 252 -23.41 -1.73 -6.19
CA PHE A 252 -22.71 -2.77 -5.42
C PHE A 252 -23.08 -2.72 -3.93
N PRO A 253 -22.90 -3.85 -3.19
CA PRO A 253 -23.08 -3.89 -1.76
C PRO A 253 -22.09 -2.97 -1.05
N PHE A 254 -22.58 -2.15 -0.13
CA PHE A 254 -21.79 -1.28 0.71
C PHE A 254 -22.09 -1.62 2.17
N SER A 255 -21.11 -2.07 2.95
CA SER A 255 -21.34 -2.65 4.28
C SER A 255 -20.35 -2.17 5.33
N PHE A 256 -20.82 -2.15 6.60
CA PHE A 256 -19.98 -1.99 7.76
C PHE A 256 -20.23 -3.12 8.76
N TRP A 257 -19.18 -3.83 9.16
CA TRP A 257 -19.18 -4.94 10.10
C TRP A 257 -18.71 -4.45 11.47
N ALA A 258 -19.62 -4.16 12.37
CA ALA A 258 -19.34 -3.62 13.69
C ALA A 258 -19.55 -4.67 14.79
N ILE A 259 -18.80 -4.58 15.90
CA ILE A 259 -19.10 -5.42 17.07
C ILE A 259 -20.41 -4.97 17.72
N PRO A 260 -21.13 -5.88 18.43
CA PRO A 260 -22.43 -5.57 19.01
C PRO A 260 -22.43 -4.36 19.94
N GLU A 261 -21.36 -4.20 20.74
CA GLU A 261 -21.18 -3.12 21.71
C GLU A 261 -21.15 -1.73 21.03
N HIS A 262 -20.63 -1.65 19.83
CA HIS A 262 -20.48 -0.40 19.10
C HIS A 262 -21.54 -0.20 17.99
N TYR A 263 -22.50 -1.11 17.84
CA TYR A 263 -23.48 -1.08 16.74
C TYR A 263 -24.19 0.28 16.59
N LYS A 264 -24.59 0.92 17.69
CA LYS A 264 -25.27 2.22 17.65
C LYS A 264 -24.37 3.32 17.09
N ALA A 265 -23.12 3.38 17.53
CA ALA A 265 -22.13 4.34 17.05
C ALA A 265 -21.83 4.09 15.56
N ALA A 266 -21.59 2.84 15.20
CA ALA A 266 -21.35 2.41 13.83
C ALA A 266 -22.49 2.79 12.89
N ARG A 267 -23.74 2.57 13.30
CA ARG A 267 -24.92 2.94 12.52
C ARG A 267 -25.04 4.46 12.30
N ASN A 268 -24.66 5.25 13.29
CA ASN A 268 -24.66 6.72 13.16
C ASN A 268 -23.54 7.20 12.22
N GLN A 269 -22.40 6.52 12.20
CA GLN A 269 -21.24 6.86 11.38
C GLN A 269 -21.41 6.43 9.91
N PHE A 270 -22.14 5.34 9.67
CA PHE A 270 -22.27 4.72 8.35
C PHE A 270 -22.68 5.66 7.20
N PRO A 271 -23.62 6.64 7.39
CA PRO A 271 -23.93 7.60 6.33
C PRO A 271 -22.72 8.45 5.91
N HIS A 272 -21.80 8.79 6.82
CA HIS A 272 -20.58 9.53 6.49
C HIS A 272 -19.66 8.70 5.57
N PHE A 273 -19.61 7.38 5.76
CA PHE A 273 -18.85 6.48 4.89
C PHE A 273 -19.37 6.48 3.45
N VAL A 274 -20.70 6.54 3.30
CA VAL A 274 -21.35 6.64 1.98
C VAL A 274 -21.01 7.99 1.31
N GLU A 275 -21.02 9.10 2.07
CA GLU A 275 -20.65 10.42 1.52
C GLU A 275 -19.15 10.48 1.15
N ASN A 276 -18.27 9.85 1.93
CA ASN A 276 -16.85 9.73 1.59
C ASN A 276 -16.66 9.05 0.22
N MET A 277 -17.34 7.92 -0.02
CA MET A 277 -17.30 7.22 -1.31
C MET A 277 -17.82 8.09 -2.46
N LYS A 278 -18.92 8.81 -2.27
CA LYS A 278 -19.46 9.72 -3.30
C LYS A 278 -18.46 10.80 -3.70
N PHE A 279 -17.80 11.41 -2.72
CA PHE A 279 -16.78 12.41 -3.01
C PHE A 279 -15.62 11.83 -3.80
N LEU A 280 -15.09 10.68 -3.39
CA LEU A 280 -13.96 10.04 -4.07
C LEU A 280 -14.32 9.62 -5.50
N GLU A 281 -15.52 9.08 -5.73
CA GLU A 281 -15.96 8.79 -7.10
C GLU A 281 -16.12 10.03 -7.98
N GLN A 282 -16.58 11.15 -7.42
CA GLN A 282 -16.64 12.43 -8.13
C GLN A 282 -15.25 12.98 -8.46
N LEU A 283 -14.30 12.85 -7.52
CA LEU A 283 -12.94 13.33 -7.68
C LEU A 283 -12.14 12.46 -8.64
N LEU A 284 -12.15 11.14 -8.46
CA LEU A 284 -11.22 10.18 -9.09
C LEU A 284 -11.85 9.35 -10.21
N GLY A 285 -13.16 9.10 -10.13
CA GLY A 285 -13.87 8.16 -11.00
C GLY A 285 -14.45 6.98 -10.22
N PRO A 286 -15.12 6.03 -10.90
CA PRO A 286 -15.87 4.96 -10.25
C PRO A 286 -15.03 4.13 -9.28
N TYR A 287 -15.67 3.61 -8.23
CA TYR A 287 -15.03 2.66 -7.31
C TYR A 287 -14.45 1.46 -8.07
N PRO A 288 -13.16 1.11 -7.88
CA PRO A 288 -12.50 0.15 -8.75
C PRO A 288 -13.01 -1.30 -8.61
N PHE A 289 -13.46 -1.68 -7.42
CA PHE A 289 -13.85 -3.06 -7.08
C PHE A 289 -15.36 -3.24 -6.98
N ARG A 290 -16.13 -2.44 -7.74
CA ARG A 290 -17.60 -2.46 -7.77
C ARG A 290 -18.22 -3.77 -8.29
N ILE A 291 -17.43 -4.64 -8.92
CA ILE A 291 -17.83 -6.01 -9.26
C ILE A 291 -18.06 -6.89 -8.02
N ASP A 292 -17.36 -6.60 -6.92
CA ASP A 292 -17.45 -7.34 -5.67
C ASP A 292 -18.31 -6.60 -4.64
N LYS A 293 -17.74 -5.70 -3.88
CA LYS A 293 -18.39 -4.87 -2.86
C LYS A 293 -17.45 -3.79 -2.36
N TYR A 294 -17.96 -2.86 -1.57
CA TYR A 294 -17.18 -2.15 -0.58
C TYR A 294 -17.61 -2.54 0.82
N GLY A 295 -16.65 -2.68 1.73
CA GLY A 295 -16.91 -2.91 3.13
C GLY A 295 -15.86 -2.28 4.04
N SER A 296 -16.24 -2.05 5.27
CA SER A 296 -15.33 -1.79 6.38
C SER A 296 -15.62 -2.77 7.52
N ALA A 297 -14.59 -3.24 8.21
CA ALA A 297 -14.72 -4.09 9.38
C ALA A 297 -14.13 -3.38 10.59
N GLU A 298 -14.89 -3.30 11.67
CA GLU A 298 -14.36 -2.79 12.92
C GLU A 298 -13.28 -3.73 13.44
N THR A 299 -12.10 -3.16 13.75
CA THR A 299 -10.94 -3.91 14.19
C THR A 299 -10.42 -3.44 15.54
N TYR A 300 -9.65 -4.31 16.22
CA TYR A 300 -8.98 -3.95 17.46
C TYR A 300 -7.80 -3.01 17.23
N TYR A 301 -7.16 -3.10 16.07
CA TYR A 301 -6.07 -2.23 15.60
C TYR A 301 -6.59 -1.00 14.84
N LEU A 302 -5.72 -0.04 14.56
CA LEU A 302 -6.11 1.28 14.04
C LEU A 302 -6.81 1.22 12.69
N GLY A 303 -6.12 0.86 11.64
CA GLY A 303 -6.64 0.83 10.26
C GLY A 303 -5.73 0.07 9.33
N MET A 304 -6.27 -0.33 8.18
CA MET A 304 -5.53 -0.95 7.09
C MET A 304 -6.37 -0.92 5.81
N GLU A 305 -5.73 -0.67 4.69
CA GLU A 305 -6.31 -0.53 3.37
C GLU A 305 -6.66 -1.86 2.67
N ASN A 306 -7.10 -2.86 3.41
CA ASN A 306 -7.42 -4.17 2.83
C ASN A 306 -8.48 -4.05 1.74
N GLN A 307 -8.14 -4.45 0.50
CA GLN A 307 -8.99 -4.29 -0.68
C GLN A 307 -10.43 -4.76 -0.44
N SER A 308 -11.40 -3.91 -0.72
CA SER A 308 -12.84 -4.14 -0.59
C SER A 308 -13.36 -4.45 0.82
N ILE A 309 -12.51 -4.43 1.86
CA ILE A 309 -12.87 -4.62 3.26
C ILE A 309 -11.84 -3.94 4.17
N ILE A 310 -11.82 -2.62 4.17
CA ILE A 310 -10.87 -1.86 4.98
C ILE A 310 -11.03 -2.18 6.47
N ALA A 311 -9.90 -2.20 7.19
CA ALA A 311 -9.94 -2.28 8.65
C ALA A 311 -10.24 -0.91 9.24
N TYR A 312 -11.13 -0.88 10.24
CA TYR A 312 -11.58 0.36 10.87
C TYR A 312 -11.51 0.26 12.39
N GLY A 313 -10.43 0.77 12.99
CA GLY A 313 -10.28 0.88 14.43
C GLY A 313 -10.33 2.34 14.87
N SER A 314 -11.52 2.86 15.16
CA SER A 314 -11.75 4.24 15.53
C SER A 314 -12.68 4.39 16.73
N THR A 315 -12.72 5.58 17.30
CA THR A 315 -13.65 5.99 18.38
C THR A 315 -15.00 6.45 17.84
N PHE A 316 -15.22 6.41 16.52
CA PHE A 316 -16.41 6.94 15.85
C PHE A 316 -16.56 8.47 15.98
N GLU A 317 -15.44 9.18 16.14
CA GLU A 317 -15.43 10.63 16.28
C GLU A 317 -15.04 11.29 14.96
N LEU A 318 -15.63 12.47 14.70
CA LEU A 318 -15.23 13.32 13.59
C LEU A 318 -14.10 14.25 14.04
N ASN A 319 -13.17 14.54 13.13
CA ASN A 319 -12.09 15.49 13.37
C ASN A 319 -12.60 16.95 13.35
N GLU A 320 -11.70 17.92 13.58
CA GLU A 320 -12.01 19.34 13.57
C GLU A 320 -12.54 19.86 12.23
N TRP A 321 -12.39 19.13 11.13
CA TRP A 321 -12.94 19.47 9.79
C TRP A 321 -14.25 18.76 9.49
N GLY A 322 -14.81 17.99 10.43
CA GLY A 322 -16.15 17.40 10.34
C GLY A 322 -16.24 16.02 9.67
N PHE A 323 -15.15 15.28 9.58
CA PHE A 323 -15.14 13.91 9.02
C PHE A 323 -14.27 12.93 9.79
N ASP A 324 -14.50 11.64 9.60
CA ASP A 324 -13.65 10.57 10.12
C ASP A 324 -12.42 10.42 9.22
N ASN A 325 -11.27 10.85 9.73
CA ASN A 325 -10.03 10.86 8.99
C ASN A 325 -9.56 9.45 8.65
N LEU A 326 -9.72 8.49 9.58
CA LEU A 326 -9.26 7.12 9.36
C LEU A 326 -10.04 6.47 8.22
N HIS A 327 -11.38 6.45 8.31
CA HIS A 327 -12.19 5.86 7.25
C HIS A 327 -11.92 6.48 5.88
N PHE A 328 -11.82 7.81 5.82
CA PHE A 328 -11.58 8.51 4.55
C PHE A 328 -10.20 8.16 3.97
N HIS A 329 -9.16 8.06 4.81
CA HIS A 329 -7.81 7.68 4.42
C HIS A 329 -7.80 6.24 3.86
N GLU A 330 -8.28 5.26 4.63
CA GLU A 330 -8.30 3.85 4.22
C GLU A 330 -9.18 3.62 2.97
N LEU A 331 -10.30 4.32 2.84
CA LEU A 331 -11.14 4.25 1.64
C LEU A 331 -10.42 4.84 0.40
N THR A 332 -9.61 5.90 0.56
CA THR A 332 -8.87 6.49 -0.57
C THR A 332 -7.83 5.53 -1.14
N HIS A 333 -7.29 4.66 -0.33
CA HIS A 333 -6.37 3.62 -0.75
C HIS A 333 -7.00 2.59 -1.71
N GLU A 334 -8.32 2.49 -1.81
CA GLU A 334 -8.93 1.67 -2.85
C GLU A 334 -8.54 2.13 -4.26
N TRP A 335 -8.20 3.42 -4.44
CA TRP A 335 -7.63 3.96 -5.68
C TRP A 335 -6.10 4.02 -5.66
N PHE A 336 -5.47 4.44 -4.53
CA PHE A 336 -4.01 4.60 -4.42
C PHE A 336 -3.42 3.62 -3.42
N ALA A 337 -3.31 2.41 -3.78
CA ALA A 337 -2.71 1.20 -3.25
C ALA A 337 -3.33 -0.03 -3.94
N ASN A 338 -4.68 -0.16 -3.96
CA ASN A 338 -5.35 -1.35 -4.46
C ASN A 338 -5.62 -1.30 -5.97
N LEU A 339 -6.09 -0.16 -6.54
CA LEU A 339 -6.25 0.01 -8.00
C LEU A 339 -4.90 0.27 -8.67
N VAL A 340 -4.11 1.15 -8.07
CA VAL A 340 -2.81 1.60 -8.57
C VAL A 340 -1.77 1.26 -7.51
N THR A 341 -1.11 0.11 -7.68
CA THR A 341 -0.20 -0.48 -6.71
C THR A 341 1.24 -0.07 -7.01
N ALA A 342 2.00 0.35 -6.02
CA ALA A 342 3.43 0.58 -6.14
C ALA A 342 4.14 -0.71 -6.58
N ARG A 343 4.91 -0.65 -7.66
CA ARG A 343 5.59 -1.82 -8.23
C ARG A 343 6.59 -2.46 -7.28
N ASP A 344 7.21 -1.65 -6.42
CA ASP A 344 8.05 -2.03 -5.31
C ASP A 344 7.96 -0.97 -4.20
N TRP A 345 8.45 -1.27 -3.00
CA TRP A 345 8.30 -0.41 -1.83
C TRP A 345 9.10 0.90 -1.89
N ARG A 346 9.96 1.08 -2.85
CA ARG A 346 10.62 2.36 -3.18
C ARG A 346 9.61 3.45 -3.56
N HIS A 347 8.47 3.05 -4.12
CA HIS A 347 7.41 3.95 -4.59
C HIS A 347 6.25 4.10 -3.60
N TRP A 348 6.41 3.72 -2.33
CA TRP A 348 5.35 3.71 -1.32
C TRP A 348 4.66 5.07 -1.12
N TRP A 349 5.38 6.19 -1.34
CA TRP A 349 4.79 7.52 -1.25
C TRP A 349 3.59 7.73 -2.20
N VAL A 350 3.47 6.94 -3.27
CA VAL A 350 2.32 6.97 -4.17
C VAL A 350 1.06 6.48 -3.45
N HIS A 351 1.18 5.47 -2.59
CA HIS A 351 0.07 5.04 -1.74
C HIS A 351 -0.25 6.11 -0.70
N GLU A 352 0.71 6.46 0.14
CA GLU A 352 0.48 7.23 1.35
C GLU A 352 0.44 8.75 1.13
N GLY A 353 1.35 9.24 0.30
CA GLY A 353 1.49 10.67 0.05
C GLY A 353 0.32 11.23 -0.76
N ILE A 354 -0.09 10.52 -1.81
CA ILE A 354 -1.25 10.94 -2.62
C ILE A 354 -2.53 10.80 -1.82
N THR A 355 -2.72 9.70 -1.08
CA THR A 355 -3.87 9.50 -0.19
C THR A 355 -3.95 10.60 0.86
N SER A 356 -2.85 10.89 1.57
CA SER A 356 -2.79 11.97 2.58
C SER A 356 -3.08 13.35 1.98
N TYR A 357 -2.68 13.60 0.73
CA TYR A 357 -3.03 14.82 0.02
C TYR A 357 -4.53 14.90 -0.28
N ILE A 358 -5.16 13.81 -0.74
CA ILE A 358 -6.59 13.78 -1.07
C ILE A 358 -7.46 14.02 0.16
N VAL A 359 -7.01 13.61 1.35
CA VAL A 359 -7.70 13.93 2.61
C VAL A 359 -7.87 15.44 2.79
N SER A 360 -6.88 16.25 2.40
CA SER A 360 -6.97 17.72 2.46
C SER A 360 -8.01 18.29 1.50
N LEU A 361 -8.21 17.65 0.35
CA LEU A 361 -9.24 18.05 -0.62
C LEU A 361 -10.65 17.78 -0.10
N TYR A 362 -10.82 16.75 0.73
CA TYR A 362 -12.10 16.49 1.37
C TYR A 362 -12.44 17.53 2.43
N ALA A 363 -11.46 18.01 3.21
CA ALA A 363 -11.64 19.12 4.12
C ALA A 363 -12.06 20.41 3.37
N GLU A 364 -11.42 20.71 2.22
CA GLU A 364 -11.82 21.81 1.33
C GLU A 364 -13.28 21.64 0.86
N TYR A 365 -13.66 20.45 0.40
CA TYR A 365 -15.01 20.15 -0.08
C TYR A 365 -16.07 20.35 1.01
N LEU A 366 -15.88 19.80 2.20
CA LEU A 366 -16.84 19.93 3.31
C LEU A 366 -17.00 21.35 3.80
N SER A 367 -15.98 22.19 3.66
CA SER A 367 -16.07 23.63 3.99
C SER A 367 -16.82 24.46 2.94
N GLY A 368 -17.32 23.83 1.86
CA GLY A 368 -17.95 24.52 0.73
C GLY A 368 -16.94 25.08 -0.27
N GLY A 369 -15.76 24.47 -0.37
CA GLY A 369 -14.70 24.84 -1.32
C GLY A 369 -13.82 25.99 -0.84
N LYS A 370 -13.79 26.27 0.47
CA LYS A 370 -12.95 27.33 1.04
C LYS A 370 -11.48 26.93 1.03
N GLU A 371 -10.68 27.66 0.25
CA GLU A 371 -9.25 27.40 0.12
C GLU A 371 -8.51 27.57 1.45
N GLU A 372 -8.96 28.45 2.33
CA GLU A 372 -8.36 28.64 3.66
C GLU A 372 -8.41 27.36 4.49
N THR A 373 -9.47 26.55 4.38
CA THR A 373 -9.58 25.26 5.07
C THR A 373 -8.56 24.27 4.54
N TYR A 374 -8.39 24.22 3.22
CA TYR A 374 -7.38 23.39 2.57
C TYR A 374 -5.95 23.79 3.00
N LEU A 375 -5.65 25.09 2.98
CA LEU A 375 -4.34 25.62 3.38
C LEU A 375 -4.05 25.34 4.87
N ALA A 376 -5.03 25.50 5.74
CA ALA A 376 -4.90 25.18 7.17
C ALA A 376 -4.63 23.66 7.39
N TYR A 377 -5.30 22.78 6.63
CA TYR A 377 -5.05 21.34 6.67
C TYR A 377 -3.61 21.03 6.23
N MET A 378 -3.18 21.61 5.10
CA MET A 378 -1.84 21.40 4.55
C MET A 378 -0.74 21.98 5.44
N ALA A 379 -0.95 23.12 6.08
CA ALA A 379 -0.01 23.69 7.07
C ALA A 379 0.23 22.71 8.23
N LYS A 380 -0.85 22.08 8.76
CA LYS A 380 -0.75 21.03 9.79
C LYS A 380 -0.02 19.79 9.27
N THR A 381 -0.21 19.40 8.00
CA THR A 381 0.48 18.27 7.38
C THR A 381 1.96 18.57 7.18
N MET A 382 2.31 19.72 6.63
CA MET A 382 3.69 20.17 6.43
C MET A 382 4.48 20.26 7.74
N SER A 383 3.84 20.64 8.86
CA SER A 383 4.49 20.73 10.18
C SER A 383 4.97 19.37 10.72
N ARG A 384 4.55 18.25 10.14
CA ARG A 384 4.93 16.88 10.52
C ARG A 384 6.09 16.32 9.72
N VAL A 385 6.55 17.03 8.69
CA VAL A 385 7.66 16.60 7.84
C VAL A 385 8.95 16.59 8.65
N LYS A 386 9.66 15.45 8.63
CA LYS A 386 10.87 15.23 9.44
C LYS A 386 12.17 15.35 8.64
N ASN A 387 12.14 15.03 7.36
CA ASN A 387 13.31 15.03 6.45
C ASN A 387 14.47 14.12 6.92
N GLU A 388 14.15 12.96 7.49
CA GLU A 388 15.16 12.01 7.97
C GLU A 388 15.86 11.28 6.83
N LYS A 389 15.10 10.96 5.77
CA LYS A 389 15.58 10.23 4.58
C LYS A 389 14.83 10.72 3.33
N PRO A 390 15.38 10.45 2.12
CA PRO A 390 14.59 10.53 0.89
C PRO A 390 13.35 9.64 0.99
N ILE A 391 12.21 10.08 0.43
CA ILE A 391 11.00 9.26 0.39
C ILE A 391 10.96 8.32 -0.82
N VAL A 392 11.88 8.50 -1.78
CA VAL A 392 12.18 7.55 -2.85
C VAL A 392 13.65 7.20 -2.77
N LEU A 393 13.96 5.95 -2.45
CA LEU A 393 15.32 5.46 -2.33
C LEU A 393 15.92 5.19 -3.72
N ALA A 394 17.24 5.36 -3.85
CA ALA A 394 17.95 5.16 -5.12
C ALA A 394 18.09 3.67 -5.49
N ASN A 395 18.07 2.76 -4.50
CA ASN A 395 18.20 1.33 -4.71
C ASN A 395 16.91 0.73 -5.29
N GLU A 396 17.05 -0.21 -6.21
CA GLU A 396 15.91 -0.97 -6.77
C GLU A 396 15.43 -2.12 -5.86
N GLU A 397 16.22 -2.44 -4.83
CA GLU A 397 16.02 -3.56 -3.93
C GLU A 397 15.61 -3.05 -2.55
N VAL A 398 14.38 -2.52 -2.43
CA VAL A 398 13.89 -1.91 -1.19
C VAL A 398 12.87 -2.81 -0.51
N SER A 399 13.19 -3.24 0.72
CA SER A 399 12.24 -3.90 1.59
C SER A 399 11.28 -2.89 2.24
N THR A 400 10.19 -3.38 2.80
CA THR A 400 9.23 -2.56 3.56
C THR A 400 9.90 -1.77 4.69
N ARG A 401 10.83 -2.36 5.44
CA ARG A 401 11.53 -1.69 6.55
C ARG A 401 12.45 -0.57 6.10
N GLU A 402 13.01 -0.68 4.91
CA GLU A 402 13.85 0.37 4.32
C GLU A 402 12.99 1.50 3.75
N GLY A 403 11.88 1.15 3.07
CA GLY A 403 10.96 2.08 2.41
C GLY A 403 9.99 2.78 3.36
N TYR A 404 9.61 2.15 4.49
CA TYR A 404 8.65 2.73 5.42
C TYR A 404 9.28 3.79 6.32
N ILE A 405 8.90 5.04 6.08
CA ILE A 405 9.20 6.20 6.93
C ILE A 405 7.98 7.10 7.02
N SER A 406 7.81 7.82 8.13
CA SER A 406 6.65 8.70 8.32
C SER A 406 6.50 9.80 7.26
N ASP A 407 7.59 10.15 6.58
CA ASP A 407 7.61 11.18 5.55
C ASP A 407 6.99 10.74 4.22
N VAL A 408 6.77 9.45 3.98
CA VAL A 408 5.98 9.02 2.79
C VAL A 408 4.56 9.60 2.83
N TYR A 409 4.00 9.81 4.03
CA TYR A 409 2.72 10.48 4.28
C TYR A 409 2.85 12.01 4.17
N SER A 410 3.53 12.63 5.14
CA SER A 410 3.53 14.09 5.33
C SER A 410 4.33 14.81 4.26
N LYS A 411 5.54 14.37 3.94
CA LYS A 411 6.35 14.97 2.86
C LYS A 411 5.73 14.65 1.49
N GLY A 412 5.25 13.41 1.27
CA GLY A 412 4.55 13.03 0.04
C GLY A 412 3.35 13.93 -0.25
N ALA A 413 2.46 14.13 0.74
CA ALA A 413 1.32 15.05 0.61
C ALA A 413 1.75 16.50 0.39
N SER A 414 2.82 16.95 1.04
CA SER A 414 3.34 18.31 0.91
C SER A 414 3.96 18.57 -0.46
N VAL A 415 4.55 17.55 -1.08
CA VAL A 415 5.04 17.61 -2.48
C VAL A 415 3.85 17.78 -3.44
N MET A 416 2.76 17.02 -3.26
CA MET A 416 1.55 17.18 -4.06
C MET A 416 0.89 18.55 -3.86
N HIS A 417 0.91 19.09 -2.64
CA HIS A 417 0.46 20.44 -2.33
C HIS A 417 1.28 21.50 -3.07
N THR A 418 2.61 21.39 -3.03
CA THR A 418 3.53 22.29 -3.76
C THR A 418 3.36 22.16 -5.27
N LEU A 419 3.12 20.93 -5.77
CA LEU A 419 2.81 20.70 -7.18
C LEU A 419 1.50 21.39 -7.59
N ARG A 420 0.45 21.37 -6.74
CA ARG A 420 -0.80 22.11 -7.00
C ARG A 420 -0.54 23.62 -7.16
N HIS A 421 0.37 24.19 -6.40
CA HIS A 421 0.77 25.58 -6.58
C HIS A 421 1.39 25.82 -7.97
N LEU A 422 2.25 24.89 -8.43
CA LEU A 422 2.95 25.02 -9.71
C LEU A 422 2.02 24.83 -10.92
N ILE A 423 1.17 23.78 -10.91
CA ILE A 423 0.37 23.41 -12.09
C ILE A 423 -1.08 23.93 -12.04
N GLY A 424 -1.52 24.38 -10.89
CA GLY A 424 -2.91 24.83 -10.63
C GLY A 424 -3.89 23.72 -10.25
N LYS A 425 -5.01 24.10 -9.63
CA LYS A 425 -6.03 23.20 -9.06
C LYS A 425 -6.62 22.25 -10.10
N GLU A 426 -6.99 22.76 -11.26
CA GLU A 426 -7.68 21.97 -12.30
C GLU A 426 -6.78 20.86 -12.86
N LYS A 427 -5.51 21.21 -13.19
CA LYS A 427 -4.53 20.23 -13.64
C LYS A 427 -4.15 19.23 -12.55
N MET A 428 -4.20 19.63 -11.28
CA MET A 428 -3.99 18.71 -10.16
C MET A 428 -5.10 17.65 -10.07
N TYR A 429 -6.36 18.04 -10.29
CA TYR A 429 -7.47 17.09 -10.33
C TYR A 429 -7.39 16.17 -11.56
N GLU A 430 -6.97 16.72 -12.71
CA GLU A 430 -6.69 15.92 -13.91
C GLU A 430 -5.58 14.90 -13.65
N LEU A 431 -4.49 15.30 -12.98
CA LEU A 431 -3.39 14.42 -12.59
C LEU A 431 -3.87 13.24 -11.73
N LEU A 432 -4.62 13.50 -10.66
CA LEU A 432 -5.15 12.46 -9.78
C LEU A 432 -6.03 11.45 -10.54
N ARG A 433 -6.93 11.95 -11.41
CA ARG A 433 -7.79 11.11 -12.25
C ARG A 433 -6.98 10.28 -13.25
N THR A 434 -5.96 10.87 -13.86
CA THR A 434 -5.12 10.18 -14.86
C THR A 434 -4.22 9.14 -14.21
N ILE A 435 -3.74 9.39 -12.98
CA ILE A 435 -3.02 8.37 -12.20
C ILE A 435 -3.98 7.23 -11.88
N ALA A 436 -5.20 7.46 -11.42
CA ALA A 436 -6.17 6.42 -11.13
C ALA A 436 -6.61 5.68 -12.42
N TYR A 437 -7.03 6.41 -13.43
CA TYR A 437 -7.57 5.87 -14.68
C TYR A 437 -6.99 6.57 -15.91
N PRO A 438 -5.89 6.05 -16.49
CA PRO A 438 -5.21 6.70 -17.61
C PRO A 438 -6.03 6.71 -18.91
N THR A 439 -7.07 5.88 -19.02
CA THR A 439 -7.95 5.81 -20.19
C THR A 439 -9.40 5.54 -19.79
N GLU A 440 -10.34 5.94 -20.62
CA GLU A 440 -11.77 5.64 -20.44
C GLU A 440 -12.02 4.12 -20.38
N LYS A 441 -11.28 3.32 -21.16
CA LYS A 441 -11.34 1.85 -21.09
C LYS A 441 -11.02 1.33 -19.69
N LYS A 442 -9.96 1.83 -19.06
CA LYS A 442 -9.57 1.44 -17.69
C LYS A 442 -10.62 1.90 -16.67
N ARG A 443 -11.17 3.10 -16.84
CA ARG A 443 -12.20 3.66 -15.97
C ARG A 443 -13.50 2.84 -15.99
N ASN A 444 -13.89 2.31 -17.15
CA ASN A 444 -15.13 1.56 -17.32
C ASN A 444 -14.96 0.06 -17.06
N ALA A 445 -13.74 -0.44 -16.95
CA ALA A 445 -13.48 -1.87 -16.69
C ALA A 445 -13.91 -2.27 -15.27
N ILE A 446 -14.38 -3.53 -15.15
CA ILE A 446 -14.78 -4.18 -13.89
C ILE A 446 -14.22 -5.60 -13.76
N ASP A 447 -13.45 -6.04 -14.74
CA ASP A 447 -12.97 -7.42 -14.90
C ASP A 447 -11.54 -7.62 -14.36
N GLY A 448 -11.01 -6.65 -13.60
CA GLY A 448 -9.64 -6.64 -13.10
C GLY A 448 -8.65 -5.94 -14.03
N SER A 449 -9.00 -5.74 -15.30
CA SER A 449 -8.11 -5.07 -16.24
C SER A 449 -7.88 -3.57 -15.93
N GLN A 450 -8.63 -2.97 -14.99
CA GLN A 450 -8.43 -1.61 -14.49
C GLN A 450 -7.19 -1.49 -13.62
N THR A 451 -6.84 -2.51 -12.84
CA THR A 451 -5.68 -2.48 -11.93
C THR A 451 -4.37 -2.35 -12.68
N ARG A 452 -3.38 -1.79 -12.05
CA ARG A 452 -2.04 -1.64 -12.60
C ARG A 452 -0.99 -1.33 -11.55
N PHE A 453 0.24 -1.67 -11.86
CA PHE A 453 1.41 -1.19 -11.13
C PHE A 453 1.82 0.22 -11.57
N ILE A 454 2.43 0.97 -10.66
CA ILE A 454 2.94 2.32 -10.91
C ILE A 454 4.32 2.51 -10.27
N THR A 455 5.10 3.40 -10.88
CA THR A 455 6.37 3.88 -10.36
C THR A 455 6.33 5.39 -10.15
N THR A 456 7.32 5.93 -9.44
CA THR A 456 7.52 7.38 -9.34
C THR A 456 7.70 8.02 -10.72
N ASP A 457 8.43 7.35 -11.63
CA ASP A 457 8.67 7.86 -12.98
C ASP A 457 7.38 7.97 -13.80
N ASP A 458 6.42 7.05 -13.60
CA ASP A 458 5.10 7.15 -14.22
C ASP A 458 4.35 8.40 -13.73
N VAL A 459 4.40 8.69 -12.41
CA VAL A 459 3.78 9.90 -11.85
C VAL A 459 4.43 11.16 -12.40
N VAL A 460 5.77 11.19 -12.49
CA VAL A 460 6.54 12.31 -13.06
C VAL A 460 6.19 12.52 -14.54
N SER A 461 6.08 11.44 -15.30
CA SER A 461 5.71 11.50 -16.73
C SER A 461 4.30 12.06 -16.91
N ILE A 462 3.30 11.52 -16.20
CA ILE A 462 1.90 11.97 -16.26
C ILE A 462 1.80 13.45 -15.87
N ALA A 463 2.46 13.85 -14.78
CA ALA A 463 2.46 15.24 -14.32
C ALA A 463 3.10 16.19 -15.35
N SER A 464 4.20 15.76 -15.98
CA SER A 464 4.90 16.53 -17.03
C SER A 464 4.03 16.72 -18.27
N ASP A 465 3.35 15.67 -18.70
CA ASP A 465 2.45 15.71 -19.86
C ASP A 465 1.27 16.68 -19.61
N ILE A 466 0.64 16.63 -18.45
CA ILE A 466 -0.46 17.52 -18.05
C ILE A 466 0.03 18.98 -17.90
N HIS A 467 1.21 19.16 -17.34
CA HIS A 467 1.82 20.50 -17.21
C HIS A 467 2.21 21.08 -18.57
N GLY A 468 2.64 20.23 -19.51
CA GLY A 468 3.15 20.60 -20.83
C GLY A 468 4.66 20.91 -20.85
N LYS A 469 5.38 20.63 -19.76
CA LYS A 469 6.83 20.77 -19.62
C LYS A 469 7.35 19.72 -18.64
N SER A 470 8.62 19.33 -18.78
CA SER A 470 9.25 18.39 -17.84
C SER A 470 9.20 18.92 -16.40
N LEU A 471 8.78 18.06 -15.49
CA LEU A 471 8.76 18.29 -14.05
C LEU A 471 9.81 17.45 -13.30
N GLY A 472 10.73 16.81 -14.01
CA GLY A 472 11.80 16.00 -13.43
C GLY A 472 12.58 16.76 -12.36
N TRP A 473 12.97 18.02 -12.64
CA TRP A 473 13.68 18.89 -11.72
C TRP A 473 12.95 19.13 -10.40
N PHE A 474 11.60 19.20 -10.45
CA PHE A 474 10.74 19.41 -9.28
C PHE A 474 10.71 18.16 -8.40
N PHE A 475 10.38 17.02 -8.98
CA PHE A 475 10.29 15.75 -8.25
C PHE A 475 11.67 15.27 -7.77
N ASP A 476 12.73 15.47 -8.55
CA ASP A 476 14.09 15.13 -8.13
C ASP A 476 14.45 15.83 -6.81
N ALA A 477 14.25 17.14 -6.73
CA ALA A 477 14.59 17.91 -5.54
C ALA A 477 13.81 17.50 -4.27
N TYR A 478 12.55 17.05 -4.41
CA TYR A 478 11.73 16.72 -3.26
C TYR A 478 11.78 15.25 -2.85
N LEU A 479 11.87 14.32 -3.82
CA LEU A 479 11.66 12.91 -3.54
C LEU A 479 12.95 12.16 -3.25
N PHE A 480 14.06 12.50 -3.94
CA PHE A 480 15.31 11.75 -3.89
C PHE A 480 16.34 12.30 -2.90
N TYR A 481 16.00 13.38 -2.20
CA TYR A 481 16.85 13.98 -1.16
C TYR A 481 16.08 14.06 0.17
N SER A 482 16.82 13.91 1.29
CA SER A 482 16.25 14.14 2.61
C SER A 482 15.87 15.61 2.80
N ASP A 483 16.80 16.51 2.44
CA ASP A 483 16.59 17.94 2.60
C ASP A 483 15.56 18.47 1.60
N ILE A 484 14.70 19.36 2.08
CA ILE A 484 13.76 20.09 1.23
C ILE A 484 14.43 21.34 0.66
N PRO A 485 13.95 21.85 -0.50
CA PRO A 485 14.43 23.09 -1.08
C PRO A 485 14.43 24.26 -0.10
N SER A 486 15.49 25.06 -0.12
CA SER A 486 15.67 26.24 0.73
C SER A 486 15.60 27.51 -0.08
N VAL A 487 14.78 28.47 0.33
CA VAL A 487 14.77 29.85 -0.19
C VAL A 487 15.81 30.65 0.58
N VAL A 488 16.86 31.05 -0.10
CA VAL A 488 17.93 31.87 0.48
C VAL A 488 17.73 33.32 0.08
N ILE A 489 17.62 34.21 1.10
CA ILE A 489 17.32 35.64 0.92
C ILE A 489 18.55 36.44 1.31
N LYS A 490 19.01 37.33 0.42
CA LYS A 490 20.09 38.28 0.67
C LYS A 490 19.62 39.69 0.37
N GLU A 491 19.52 40.49 1.42
CA GLU A 491 19.20 41.91 1.28
C GLU A 491 20.45 42.74 0.99
N LEU A 492 20.37 43.54 -0.07
CA LEU A 492 21.36 44.56 -0.43
C LEU A 492 20.70 45.93 -0.38
N GLU A 493 21.49 47.01 -0.45
CA GLU A 493 20.99 48.38 -0.32
C GLU A 493 19.82 48.69 -1.27
N ASN A 494 19.94 48.30 -2.54
CA ASN A 494 18.92 48.62 -3.59
C ASN A 494 18.14 47.43 -4.12
N LYS A 495 18.45 46.21 -3.66
CA LYS A 495 17.78 44.99 -4.15
C LYS A 495 17.78 43.88 -3.13
N ILE A 496 16.80 42.99 -3.25
CA ILE A 496 16.69 41.75 -2.50
C ILE A 496 16.87 40.61 -3.51
N ILE A 497 17.86 39.76 -3.23
CA ILE A 497 18.17 38.57 -4.02
C ILE A 497 17.51 37.38 -3.34
N ILE A 498 16.76 36.63 -4.12
CA ILE A 498 16.10 35.39 -3.67
C ILE A 498 16.56 34.26 -4.57
N ARG A 499 17.05 33.16 -3.97
CA ARG A 499 17.50 32.01 -4.73
C ARG A 499 17.05 30.70 -4.09
N TRP A 500 16.83 29.69 -4.90
CA TRP A 500 16.67 28.35 -4.47
C TRP A 500 18.01 27.66 -4.23
N GLU A 501 18.12 26.90 -3.15
CA GLU A 501 19.18 25.93 -2.91
C GLU A 501 18.57 24.56 -2.67
N THR A 502 19.04 23.54 -3.40
CA THR A 502 18.60 22.15 -3.30
C THR A 502 19.77 21.19 -3.38
N GLY A 503 19.57 19.93 -3.00
CA GLY A 503 20.53 18.84 -3.26
C GLY A 503 20.56 18.38 -4.72
N ALA A 504 19.53 18.72 -5.52
CA ALA A 504 19.41 18.31 -6.91
C ALA A 504 20.41 19.02 -7.82
N LYS A 505 20.76 18.39 -8.95
CA LYS A 505 21.72 18.94 -9.93
C LYS A 505 21.10 19.98 -10.84
N ASP A 506 19.85 19.79 -11.21
CA ASP A 506 19.13 20.69 -12.10
C ASP A 506 18.65 21.93 -11.34
N PRO A 507 18.63 23.12 -11.98
CA PRO A 507 18.10 24.32 -11.36
C PRO A 507 16.65 24.15 -10.92
N PHE A 508 16.38 24.49 -9.67
CA PHE A 508 15.03 24.46 -9.12
C PHE A 508 14.33 25.79 -9.41
N THR A 509 13.37 25.79 -10.33
CA THR A 509 12.79 27.02 -10.92
C THR A 509 11.36 27.30 -10.47
N LEU A 510 10.93 26.75 -9.30
CA LEU A 510 9.59 26.95 -8.77
C LEU A 510 9.35 28.45 -8.50
N PRO A 511 8.30 29.07 -9.10
CA PRO A 511 7.92 30.45 -8.82
C PRO A 511 7.49 30.60 -7.36
N ILE A 512 7.84 31.75 -6.76
CA ILE A 512 7.58 32.00 -5.34
C ILE A 512 6.55 33.12 -5.18
N PRO A 513 5.42 32.91 -4.48
CA PRO A 513 4.55 33.98 -4.04
C PRO A 513 5.30 34.85 -3.00
N VAL A 514 5.40 36.13 -3.24
CA VAL A 514 6.04 37.09 -2.32
C VAL A 514 5.08 38.23 -2.05
N ARG A 515 4.80 38.47 -0.78
CA ARG A 515 4.10 39.69 -0.37
C ARG A 515 5.12 40.83 -0.27
N VAL A 516 4.85 41.93 -0.97
CA VAL A 516 5.62 43.16 -0.92
C VAL A 516 4.67 44.29 -0.47
N GLY A 517 4.80 44.75 0.76
CA GLY A 517 3.78 45.60 1.37
C GLY A 517 2.42 44.88 1.46
N ASP A 518 1.39 45.41 0.78
CA ASP A 518 0.04 44.84 0.78
C ASP A 518 -0.25 43.93 -0.44
N GLU A 519 0.66 43.87 -1.41
CA GLU A 519 0.47 43.11 -2.65
C GLU A 519 1.20 41.77 -2.63
N ILE A 520 0.56 40.70 -3.17
CA ILE A 520 1.21 39.40 -3.42
C ILE A 520 1.54 39.34 -4.92
N ILE A 521 2.82 39.18 -5.21
CA ILE A 521 3.34 38.98 -6.56
C ILE A 521 3.89 37.56 -6.69
N ILE A 522 3.90 37.02 -7.91
CA ILE A 522 4.59 35.76 -8.21
C ILE A 522 5.97 36.10 -8.74
N LEU A 523 7.00 35.78 -7.98
CA LEU A 523 8.38 35.99 -8.39
C LEU A 523 8.84 34.81 -9.25
N GLU A 524 9.10 35.05 -10.51
CA GLU A 524 9.67 34.07 -11.42
C GLU A 524 11.13 33.77 -11.05
N MET A 525 11.48 32.49 -10.96
CA MET A 525 12.80 32.02 -10.53
C MET A 525 13.59 31.47 -11.72
N LYS A 526 14.19 32.38 -12.48
CA LYS A 526 15.00 31.98 -13.64
C LYS A 526 16.32 31.31 -13.18
N ASP A 527 16.52 30.07 -13.60
CA ASP A 527 17.67 29.24 -13.16
C ASP A 527 17.80 29.17 -11.62
N GLY A 528 16.65 29.21 -10.91
CA GLY A 528 16.59 29.21 -9.46
C GLY A 528 16.87 30.56 -8.80
N TYR A 529 16.84 31.66 -9.54
CA TYR A 529 17.20 33.00 -9.09
C TYR A 529 16.13 34.03 -9.42
N GLY A 530 15.82 34.91 -8.49
CA GLY A 530 14.91 36.04 -8.62
C GLY A 530 15.41 37.28 -7.89
N GLU A 531 15.00 38.47 -8.30
CA GLU A 531 15.34 39.74 -7.69
C GLU A 531 14.10 40.61 -7.47
N LEU A 532 14.09 41.36 -6.38
CA LEU A 532 13.12 42.40 -6.07
C LEU A 532 13.86 43.72 -5.78
N GLU A 533 13.25 44.85 -6.08
CA GLU A 533 13.73 46.16 -5.64
C GLU A 533 13.60 46.26 -4.12
N ASN A 534 14.67 46.74 -3.47
CA ASN A 534 14.65 47.05 -2.03
C ASN A 534 14.29 48.53 -1.85
N ASN A 535 13.00 48.79 -1.74
CA ASN A 535 12.44 50.15 -1.50
C ASN A 535 12.02 50.36 -0.03
N GLY A 536 12.53 49.51 0.86
CA GLY A 536 12.25 49.59 2.31
C GLY A 536 10.93 49.00 2.75
N GLN A 537 10.17 48.38 1.83
CA GLN A 537 8.95 47.63 2.16
C GLN A 537 9.30 46.26 2.78
N SER A 538 8.46 45.78 3.69
CA SER A 538 8.56 44.41 4.21
C SER A 538 8.25 43.41 3.11
N ILE A 539 9.01 42.33 3.07
CA ILE A 539 8.72 41.17 2.22
C ILE A 539 8.36 39.94 3.08
N GLU A 540 7.42 39.15 2.59
CA GLU A 540 7.05 37.85 3.19
C GLU A 540 7.04 36.79 2.08
N ILE A 541 7.84 35.75 2.26
CA ILE A 541 7.96 34.66 1.30
C ILE A 541 6.83 33.67 1.53
N ASP A 542 6.05 33.40 0.47
CA ASP A 542 4.96 32.43 0.48
C ASP A 542 4.01 32.62 1.68
N PRO A 543 3.32 33.76 1.72
CA PRO A 543 2.51 34.16 2.89
C PRO A 543 1.34 33.21 3.16
N GLU A 544 0.94 32.41 2.19
CA GLU A 544 -0.16 31.46 2.30
C GLU A 544 0.30 30.02 2.58
N GLY A 545 1.63 29.77 2.62
CA GLY A 545 2.19 28.45 2.89
C GLY A 545 1.92 27.43 1.81
N ARG A 546 2.04 27.81 0.54
CA ARG A 546 1.76 26.97 -0.64
C ARG A 546 2.92 26.07 -1.05
N ILE A 547 4.10 26.28 -0.45
CA ILE A 547 5.35 25.62 -0.85
C ILE A 547 5.99 24.95 0.34
N LEU A 548 6.36 23.68 0.22
CA LEU A 548 7.22 22.98 1.17
C LEU A 548 8.65 23.47 1.01
N LYS A 549 9.17 24.26 1.98
CA LYS A 549 10.49 24.89 1.89
C LYS A 549 11.06 25.22 3.25
N ASN A 550 12.37 25.43 3.27
CA ASN A 550 13.05 26.18 4.32
C ASN A 550 13.24 27.64 3.88
N ILE A 551 13.43 28.54 4.82
CA ILE A 551 13.81 29.95 4.57
C ILE A 551 15.11 30.23 5.31
N VAL A 552 16.10 30.77 4.59
CA VAL A 552 17.42 31.10 5.11
C VAL A 552 17.74 32.57 4.81
N TYR A 553 17.96 33.36 5.84
CA TYR A 553 18.41 34.74 5.69
C TYR A 553 19.93 34.81 5.75
N GLN A 554 20.57 35.31 4.68
CA GLN A 554 22.00 35.62 4.72
C GLN A 554 22.21 36.97 5.36
N ASN A 555 23.11 37.04 6.37
CA ASN A 555 23.40 38.28 7.09
C ASN A 555 23.72 39.42 6.11
N LYS A 556 23.27 40.64 6.45
CA LYS A 556 23.72 41.88 5.81
C LYS A 556 25.24 41.96 5.95
N ILE A 557 25.94 42.04 4.79
CA ILE A 557 27.38 42.31 4.77
C ILE A 557 27.58 43.80 4.98
#